data_766a712f887f715c0a43a49094053cab
#
_entry.id   766a712f887f715c0a43a49094053cab
#
_cell.length_a   1.000
_cell.length_b   1.000
_cell.length_c   1.000
_cell.angle_alpha   90.00
_cell.angle_beta   90.00
_cell.angle_gamma   90.00
#
_symmetry.space_group_name_H-M   'P 1'
#
loop_
_entity.id
_entity.type
_entity.pdbx_description
1 polymer ?
#
loop_
_entity_poly.entity_id
_entity_poly.type
_entity_poly.pdbx_seq_one_letter_code
_entity_poly.pdbx_strand_id
1 'polypeptide(L)'
;MNRDTICVQGGYTPGNGEPRQIPIVQSTTFKYDSSDDMGKLFDLQASGYFYSRLQNPTCDTVAAKITELEGGTAGMLTGSGQAANFFALFNLCEAGDHIVASSTIYGGTFNLISVTMKKMGIEATFVDPLCTCLLYTSDAADD
;
A
#
# COMPACT_ATOMS: atom_id res chain seq x y z
N MET A 1 -1.96 20.00 -10.04
CA MET A 1 -3.44 20.16 -10.19
C MET A 1 -4.01 20.60 -8.86
N ASN A 2 -5.18 21.27 -8.83
CA ASN A 2 -5.81 21.53 -7.54
C ASN A 2 -6.47 20.22 -7.02
N ARG A 3 -6.74 20.12 -5.72
CA ARG A 3 -7.22 18.91 -5.06
C ARG A 3 -8.55 18.41 -5.63
N ASP A 4 -9.49 19.32 -5.91
CA ASP A 4 -10.80 18.96 -6.48
C ASP A 4 -10.66 18.38 -7.89
N THR A 5 -9.73 18.93 -8.69
CA THR A 5 -9.43 18.41 -10.03
C THR A 5 -8.80 17.01 -9.96
N ILE A 6 -7.92 16.76 -8.99
CA ILE A 6 -7.33 15.42 -8.78
C ILE A 6 -8.41 14.42 -8.40
N CYS A 7 -9.36 14.78 -7.53
CA CYS A 7 -10.47 13.90 -7.17
C CYS A 7 -11.26 13.42 -8.40
N VAL A 8 -11.40 14.25 -9.42
CA VAL A 8 -12.15 13.92 -10.64
C VAL A 8 -11.27 13.25 -11.70
N GLN A 9 -10.07 13.78 -11.95
CA GLN A 9 -9.25 13.44 -13.11
C GLN A 9 -7.92 12.71 -12.75
N GLY A 10 -7.51 12.69 -11.49
CA GLY A 10 -6.25 12.08 -11.07
C GLY A 10 -6.20 10.56 -11.28
N GLY A 11 -5.00 10.03 -11.39
CA GLY A 11 -4.71 8.60 -11.47
C GLY A 11 -4.92 7.97 -12.85
N TYR A 12 -5.56 8.63 -13.81
CA TYR A 12 -5.81 8.12 -15.15
C TYR A 12 -5.73 9.21 -16.21
N THR A 13 -4.95 8.96 -17.25
CA THR A 13 -4.87 9.83 -18.42
C THR A 13 -5.28 9.02 -19.65
N PRO A 14 -6.49 9.26 -20.21
CA PRO A 14 -6.96 8.52 -21.39
C PRO A 14 -6.13 8.88 -22.62
N GLY A 15 -5.85 7.87 -23.44
CA GLY A 15 -5.29 8.04 -24.77
C GLY A 15 -6.34 8.47 -25.82
N ASN A 16 -5.90 8.60 -27.06
CA ASN A 16 -6.80 8.97 -28.17
C ASN A 16 -7.81 7.85 -28.44
N GLY A 17 -9.11 8.17 -28.31
CA GLY A 17 -10.21 7.21 -28.52
C GLY A 17 -10.51 6.34 -27.29
N GLU A 18 -9.81 6.52 -26.18
CA GLU A 18 -10.09 5.79 -24.95
C GLU A 18 -11.20 6.46 -24.10
N PRO A 19 -11.88 5.68 -23.25
CA PRO A 19 -12.87 6.23 -22.33
C PRO A 19 -12.26 7.27 -21.40
N ARG A 20 -13.00 8.33 -21.07
CA ARG A 20 -12.55 9.34 -20.11
C ARG A 20 -12.40 8.81 -18.68
N GLN A 21 -13.16 7.80 -18.34
CA GLN A 21 -13.07 7.09 -17.06
C GLN A 21 -12.47 5.70 -17.31
N ILE A 22 -11.59 5.26 -16.43
CA ILE A 22 -11.04 3.92 -16.50
C ILE A 22 -12.15 2.87 -16.46
N PRO A 23 -12.21 1.93 -17.40
CA PRO A 23 -13.13 0.80 -17.32
C PRO A 23 -12.84 -0.08 -16.11
N ILE A 24 -13.88 -0.73 -15.58
CA ILE A 24 -13.70 -1.76 -14.54
C ILE A 24 -13.19 -3.03 -15.21
N VAL A 25 -11.94 -3.38 -14.95
CA VAL A 25 -11.27 -4.56 -15.51
C VAL A 25 -11.44 -5.75 -14.56
N GLN A 26 -12.34 -6.66 -14.90
CA GLN A 26 -12.62 -7.87 -14.11
C GLN A 26 -11.93 -9.12 -14.68
N SER A 27 -10.80 -8.95 -15.32
CA SER A 27 -10.01 -10.07 -15.85
C SER A 27 -8.97 -10.55 -14.83
N THR A 28 -8.81 -11.86 -14.70
CA THR A 28 -7.73 -12.46 -13.90
C THR A 28 -6.43 -12.45 -14.67
N THR A 29 -6.47 -12.72 -15.98
CA THR A 29 -5.31 -12.84 -16.87
C THR A 29 -5.47 -11.96 -18.09
N PHE A 30 -4.36 -11.65 -18.74
CA PHE A 30 -4.31 -10.80 -19.93
C PHE A 30 -3.65 -11.55 -21.08
N LYS A 31 -4.14 -11.35 -22.30
CA LYS A 31 -3.62 -12.00 -23.50
C LYS A 31 -2.45 -11.22 -24.08
N TYR A 32 -1.42 -11.95 -24.47
CA TYR A 32 -0.31 -11.45 -25.29
C TYR A 32 -0.23 -12.25 -26.59
N ASP A 33 0.35 -11.68 -27.63
CA ASP A 33 0.43 -12.30 -28.95
C ASP A 33 1.53 -13.34 -29.03
N SER A 34 2.57 -13.20 -28.18
CA SER A 34 3.67 -14.17 -28.11
C SER A 34 4.09 -14.49 -26.69
N SER A 35 4.74 -15.64 -26.49
CA SER A 35 5.37 -16.00 -25.23
C SER A 35 6.58 -15.11 -24.90
N ASP A 36 7.25 -14.59 -25.93
CA ASP A 36 8.40 -13.72 -25.75
C ASP A 36 7.98 -12.36 -25.16
N ASP A 37 6.84 -11.81 -25.56
CA ASP A 37 6.28 -10.60 -24.97
C ASP A 37 5.89 -10.80 -23.51
N MET A 38 5.33 -11.96 -23.18
CA MET A 38 5.04 -12.34 -21.81
C MET A 38 6.33 -12.51 -21.00
N GLY A 39 7.36 -13.14 -21.57
CA GLY A 39 8.69 -13.30 -20.94
C GLY A 39 9.31 -11.97 -20.53
N LYS A 40 9.25 -10.97 -21.38
CA LYS A 40 9.77 -9.62 -21.09
C LYS A 40 9.11 -8.96 -19.86
N LEU A 41 7.81 -9.26 -19.61
CA LEU A 41 7.14 -8.77 -18.40
C LEU A 41 7.69 -9.44 -17.14
N PHE A 42 7.92 -10.75 -17.17
CA PHE A 42 8.51 -11.50 -16.06
C PHE A 42 9.95 -11.06 -15.79
N ASP A 43 10.69 -10.73 -16.84
CA ASP A 43 12.07 -10.24 -16.74
C ASP A 43 12.14 -8.73 -16.42
N LEU A 44 10.99 -8.07 -16.16
CA LEU A 44 10.88 -6.62 -15.90
C LEU A 44 11.46 -5.73 -17.01
N GLN A 45 11.54 -6.24 -18.25
CA GLN A 45 12.03 -5.52 -19.42
C GLN A 45 10.91 -4.77 -20.15
N ALA A 46 9.66 -5.06 -19.84
CA ALA A 46 8.49 -4.38 -20.37
C ALA A 46 7.47 -4.12 -19.25
N SER A 47 6.64 -3.10 -19.44
CA SER A 47 5.52 -2.80 -18.56
C SER A 47 4.22 -3.38 -19.15
N GLY A 48 3.34 -3.91 -18.30
CA GLY A 48 2.05 -4.44 -18.73
C GLY A 48 1.38 -5.28 -17.66
N TYR A 49 0.14 -5.63 -17.92
CA TYR A 49 -0.66 -6.44 -17.00
C TYR A 49 -0.69 -7.89 -17.49
N PHE A 50 -0.40 -8.84 -16.63
CA PHE A 50 -0.49 -10.27 -16.98
C PHE A 50 -1.34 -11.08 -16.00
N TYR A 51 -1.43 -10.63 -14.74
CA TYR A 51 -2.23 -11.30 -13.72
C TYR A 51 -2.73 -10.32 -12.65
N SER A 52 -4.05 -10.28 -12.41
CA SER A 52 -4.68 -9.27 -11.54
C SER A 52 -4.32 -9.38 -10.06
N ARG A 53 -3.78 -10.50 -9.58
CA ARG A 53 -3.24 -10.60 -8.22
C ARG A 53 -2.01 -9.70 -8.03
N LEU A 54 -1.26 -9.47 -9.09
CA LEU A 54 -0.05 -8.64 -9.05
C LEU A 54 -0.35 -7.20 -9.44
N GLN A 55 -1.07 -7.00 -10.54
CA GLN A 55 -1.40 -5.69 -11.06
C GLN A 55 -2.73 -5.74 -11.82
N ASN A 56 -3.54 -4.69 -11.66
CA ASN A 56 -4.80 -4.54 -12.39
C ASN A 56 -5.01 -3.06 -12.74
N PRO A 57 -5.39 -2.72 -13.98
CA PRO A 57 -5.55 -1.32 -14.39
C PRO A 57 -6.48 -0.51 -13.50
N THR A 58 -7.58 -1.09 -13.04
CA THR A 58 -8.54 -0.42 -12.16
C THR A 58 -7.93 -0.14 -10.78
N CYS A 59 -7.26 -1.14 -10.19
CA CYS A 59 -6.61 -0.98 -8.89
C CYS A 59 -5.47 0.04 -8.95
N ASP A 60 -4.65 -0.02 -9.98
CA ASP A 60 -3.51 0.87 -10.16
C ASP A 60 -3.95 2.33 -10.36
N THR A 61 -5.06 2.55 -11.09
CA THR A 61 -5.65 3.88 -11.23
C THR A 61 -6.11 4.47 -9.90
N VAL A 62 -6.75 3.65 -9.05
CA VAL A 62 -7.18 4.10 -7.72
C VAL A 62 -5.96 4.38 -6.83
N ALA A 63 -4.98 3.48 -6.83
CA ALA A 63 -3.74 3.67 -6.08
C ALA A 63 -3.01 4.95 -6.51
N ALA A 64 -2.86 5.18 -7.82
CA ALA A 64 -2.24 6.39 -8.37
C ALA A 64 -2.99 7.68 -7.96
N LYS A 65 -4.34 7.66 -7.98
CA LYS A 65 -5.16 8.79 -7.54
C LYS A 65 -4.95 9.12 -6.06
N ILE A 66 -4.95 8.11 -5.19
CA ILE A 66 -4.70 8.30 -3.77
C ILE A 66 -3.28 8.82 -3.54
N THR A 67 -2.30 8.25 -4.24
CA THR A 67 -0.91 8.71 -4.19
C THR A 67 -0.79 10.19 -4.54
N GLU A 68 -1.46 10.64 -5.60
CA GLU A 68 -1.44 12.06 -6.01
C GLU A 68 -2.13 12.96 -4.97
N LEU A 69 -3.24 12.52 -4.37
CA LEU A 69 -3.98 13.26 -3.33
C LEU A 69 -3.18 13.41 -2.04
N GLU A 70 -2.44 12.39 -1.65
CA GLU A 70 -1.63 12.35 -0.43
C GLU A 70 -0.20 12.89 -0.64
N GLY A 71 0.19 13.18 -1.88
CA GLY A 71 1.54 13.63 -2.22
C GLY A 71 2.61 12.54 -2.01
N GLY A 72 2.20 11.26 -2.05
CA GLY A 72 3.07 10.12 -1.89
C GLY A 72 3.90 9.79 -3.13
N THR A 73 4.86 8.89 -2.99
CA THR A 73 5.69 8.40 -4.11
C THR A 73 4.99 7.28 -4.88
N ALA A 74 4.31 6.37 -4.19
CA ALA A 74 3.57 5.26 -4.76
C ALA A 74 2.46 4.80 -3.82
N GLY A 75 1.51 4.04 -4.35
CA GLY A 75 0.42 3.44 -3.58
C GLY A 75 0.12 2.03 -4.05
N MET A 76 -0.44 1.23 -3.16
CA MET A 76 -0.90 -0.12 -3.45
C MET A 76 -2.24 -0.37 -2.76
N LEU A 77 -3.16 -1.01 -3.45
CA LEU A 77 -4.42 -1.44 -2.85
C LEU A 77 -4.30 -2.83 -2.22
N THR A 78 -4.95 -2.99 -1.08
CA THR A 78 -5.06 -4.27 -0.38
C THR A 78 -6.52 -4.67 -0.19
N GLY A 79 -6.78 -5.94 0.11
CA GLY A 79 -8.14 -6.45 0.30
C GLY A 79 -8.86 -5.92 1.55
N SER A 80 -8.15 -5.26 2.47
CA SER A 80 -8.72 -4.63 3.67
C SER A 80 -7.73 -3.66 4.30
N GLY A 81 -8.24 -2.70 5.10
CA GLY A 81 -7.38 -1.81 5.88
C GLY A 81 -6.47 -2.56 6.87
N GLN A 82 -6.97 -3.68 7.43
CA GLN A 82 -6.13 -4.51 8.30
C GLN A 82 -4.96 -5.17 7.55
N ALA A 83 -5.19 -5.60 6.29
CA ALA A 83 -4.12 -6.09 5.44
C ALA A 83 -3.10 -4.97 5.11
N ALA A 84 -3.57 -3.74 4.89
CA ALA A 84 -2.68 -2.59 4.69
C ALA A 84 -1.78 -2.34 5.91
N ASN A 85 -2.36 -2.33 7.12
CA ASN A 85 -1.59 -2.19 8.35
C ASN A 85 -0.58 -3.33 8.52
N PHE A 86 -1.00 -4.57 8.25
CA PHE A 86 -0.12 -5.72 8.34
C PHE A 86 1.07 -5.60 7.38
N PHE A 87 0.81 -5.33 6.10
CA PHE A 87 1.89 -5.23 5.11
C PHE A 87 2.83 -4.05 5.37
N ALA A 88 2.32 -2.92 5.85
CA ALA A 88 3.16 -1.80 6.22
C ALA A 88 4.15 -2.18 7.33
N LEU A 89 3.66 -2.75 8.42
CA LEU A 89 4.50 -3.16 9.55
C LEU A 89 5.43 -4.31 9.18
N PHE A 90 4.92 -5.33 8.49
CA PHE A 90 5.71 -6.50 8.09
C PHE A 90 6.83 -6.16 7.10
N ASN A 91 6.64 -5.13 6.27
CA ASN A 91 7.67 -4.68 5.34
C ASN A 91 8.81 -3.91 6.03
N LEU A 92 8.54 -3.30 7.18
CA LEU A 92 9.49 -2.47 7.90
C LEU A 92 10.20 -3.22 9.03
N CYS A 93 9.53 -4.23 9.62
CA CYS A 93 10.00 -4.90 10.83
C CYS A 93 10.42 -6.36 10.55
N GLU A 94 11.48 -6.78 11.23
CA GLU A 94 11.97 -8.16 11.25
C GLU A 94 11.84 -8.76 12.66
N ALA A 95 12.07 -10.06 12.79
CA ALA A 95 12.09 -10.73 14.08
C ALA A 95 13.23 -10.17 14.96
N GLY A 96 12.90 -9.68 16.14
CA GLY A 96 13.80 -9.00 17.06
C GLY A 96 13.60 -7.49 17.11
N ASP A 97 12.85 -6.92 16.17
CA ASP A 97 12.52 -5.50 16.17
C ASP A 97 11.47 -5.14 17.22
N HIS A 98 11.36 -3.85 17.52
CA HIS A 98 10.47 -3.32 18.53
C HIS A 98 9.63 -2.16 17.96
N ILE A 99 8.32 -2.26 18.14
CA ILE A 99 7.35 -1.23 17.70
C ILE A 99 6.91 -0.40 18.91
N VAL A 100 6.97 0.92 18.80
CA VAL A 100 6.33 1.85 19.75
C VAL A 100 5.03 2.34 19.12
N ALA A 101 3.92 2.16 19.81
CA ALA A 101 2.61 2.52 19.30
C ALA A 101 1.76 3.24 20.35
N SER A 102 0.83 4.08 19.90
CA SER A 102 -0.15 4.67 20.79
C SER A 102 -1.08 3.62 21.37
N SER A 103 -1.36 3.68 22.67
CA SER A 103 -2.35 2.83 23.33
C SER A 103 -3.80 3.10 22.88
N THR A 104 -4.05 4.23 22.21
CA THR A 104 -5.36 4.66 21.74
C THR A 104 -5.61 4.40 20.26
N ILE A 105 -4.74 3.63 19.59
CA ILE A 105 -4.94 3.23 18.19
C ILE A 105 -6.18 2.35 18.02
N TYR A 106 -6.64 2.23 16.78
CA TYR A 106 -7.76 1.35 16.43
C TYR A 106 -7.54 -0.07 16.97
N GLY A 107 -8.56 -0.63 17.66
CA GLY A 107 -8.46 -1.92 18.34
C GLY A 107 -8.00 -3.09 17.49
N GLY A 108 -8.34 -3.12 16.19
CA GLY A 108 -7.83 -4.12 15.25
C GLY A 108 -6.31 -4.02 15.04
N THR A 109 -5.78 -2.80 14.95
CA THR A 109 -4.34 -2.55 14.84
C THR A 109 -3.62 -2.83 16.16
N PHE A 110 -4.24 -2.48 17.28
CA PHE A 110 -3.72 -2.85 18.60
C PHE A 110 -3.54 -4.37 18.72
N ASN A 111 -4.57 -5.14 18.35
CA ASN A 111 -4.52 -6.61 18.38
C ASN A 111 -3.50 -7.18 17.38
N LEU A 112 -3.38 -6.58 16.18
CA LEU A 112 -2.37 -6.95 15.20
C LEU A 112 -0.96 -6.84 15.81
N ILE A 113 -0.64 -5.72 16.43
CA ILE A 113 0.68 -5.45 17.00
C ILE A 113 0.91 -6.32 18.24
N SER A 114 -0.02 -6.33 19.20
CA SER A 114 0.17 -7.00 20.49
C SER A 114 0.14 -8.52 20.42
N VAL A 115 -0.53 -9.10 19.43
CA VAL A 115 -0.71 -10.55 19.32
C VAL A 115 -0.06 -11.13 18.09
N THR A 116 -0.37 -10.59 16.90
CA THR A 116 0.08 -11.20 15.65
C THR A 116 1.56 -10.92 15.39
N MET A 117 2.00 -9.67 15.52
CA MET A 117 3.40 -9.30 15.35
C MET A 117 4.30 -9.94 16.42
N LYS A 118 3.81 -10.05 17.64
CA LYS A 118 4.51 -10.76 18.71
C LYS A 118 4.79 -12.24 18.37
N LYS A 119 3.85 -12.93 17.71
CA LYS A 119 4.08 -14.31 17.23
C LYS A 119 5.16 -14.39 16.15
N MET A 120 5.45 -13.31 15.49
CA MET A 120 6.51 -13.18 14.49
C MET A 120 7.86 -12.76 15.08
N GLY A 121 7.93 -12.61 16.42
CA GLY A 121 9.15 -12.20 17.13
C GLY A 121 9.36 -10.69 17.17
N ILE A 122 8.34 -9.89 16.84
CA ILE A 122 8.38 -8.43 16.92
C ILE A 122 7.72 -8.01 18.22
N GLU A 123 8.47 -7.32 19.09
CA GLU A 123 7.94 -6.83 20.36
C GLU A 123 7.31 -5.45 20.20
N ALA A 124 6.46 -5.06 21.17
CA ALA A 124 5.80 -3.76 21.10
C ALA A 124 5.60 -3.13 22.50
N THR A 125 5.74 -1.82 22.56
CA THR A 125 5.37 -0.99 23.71
C THR A 125 4.24 -0.05 23.31
N PHE A 126 3.17 -0.07 24.11
CA PHE A 126 2.04 0.85 23.93
C PHE A 126 2.19 2.01 24.94
N VAL A 127 2.17 3.24 24.43
CA VAL A 127 2.33 4.45 25.22
C VAL A 127 1.08 5.33 25.14
N ASP A 128 0.83 6.08 26.21
CA ASP A 128 -0.19 7.11 26.20
C ASP A 128 0.29 8.27 25.30
N PRO A 129 -0.43 8.62 24.22
CA PRO A 129 -0.02 9.70 23.32
C PRO A 129 0.01 11.09 24.01
N LEU A 130 -0.62 11.22 25.17
CA LEU A 130 -0.55 12.45 25.98
C LEU A 130 0.72 12.51 26.86
N CYS A 131 1.44 11.40 27.00
CA CYS A 131 2.66 11.30 27.78
C CYS A 131 3.88 11.36 26.85
N THR A 132 4.22 12.55 26.39
CA THR A 132 5.30 12.78 25.42
C THR A 132 6.66 12.31 25.90
N CYS A 133 6.91 12.30 27.21
CA CYS A 133 8.19 11.86 27.78
C CYS A 133 8.52 10.37 27.46
N LEU A 134 7.53 9.51 27.30
CA LEU A 134 7.76 8.11 26.93
C LEU A 134 8.12 7.94 25.46
N LEU A 135 7.69 8.85 24.60
CA LEU A 135 8.05 8.87 23.20
C LEU A 135 9.49 9.32 22.98
N TYR A 136 9.98 10.29 23.79
CA TYR A 136 11.36 10.78 23.71
C TYR A 136 12.42 9.80 24.23
N THR A 137 12.03 8.77 24.96
CA THR A 137 12.97 7.74 25.47
C THR A 137 13.04 6.51 24.57
N SER A 138 12.29 6.48 23.47
CA SER A 138 12.39 5.42 22.47
C SER A 138 13.43 5.81 21.40
N ASP A 139 14.21 4.83 20.96
CA ASP A 139 15.23 4.98 19.90
C ASP A 139 14.62 5.54 18.58
N ALA A 140 13.32 5.34 18.40
CA ALA A 140 12.54 5.87 17.27
C ALA A 140 12.31 7.41 17.32
N ALA A 141 12.73 8.09 18.38
CA ALA A 141 12.61 9.54 18.50
C ALA A 141 13.86 10.29 17.97
N ASP A 142 14.93 9.57 17.67
CA ASP A 142 16.21 10.12 17.23
C ASP A 142 16.41 10.09 15.70
N ASP A 143 15.46 9.54 14.93
CA ASP A 143 15.36 9.56 13.48
C ASP A 143 14.32 10.64 13.03
#